data_0df72f049e0104f4577d55585f409772
#
_entry.id   0df72f049e0104f4577d55585f409772
#
_cell.length_a   1.000
_cell.length_b   1.000
_cell.length_c   1.000
_cell.angle_alpha   90.00
_cell.angle_beta   90.00
_cell.angle_gamma   90.00
#
_symmetry.space_group_name_H-M   'P 1'
#
loop_
_entity.id
_entity.type
_entity.pdbx_description
1 polymer ?
#
loop_
_entity_poly.entity_id
_entity_poly.type
_entity_poly.pdbx_seq_one_letter_code
_entity_poly.pdbx_strand_id
1 'polypeptide(L)'
;MALIVGFLSLETRDSAAAEHSETTYSYGSHDRQKLDAFWNASDSKRPGVVILHGGYWYEDSGWATWSRHFADKGMAVFSVDYRLNFDAPWPAQRNDALSALTWIKANAAKFDLDPDRIVVLGSSAGGQIATSLATYGSGGDRIKGVVALSPVASPYRAWNDGNHDDSTAKERKVRDNATILARCFPDPADTDASLHASCWDTWKDMVVKNRASGADDAPMYLVHSEGDFVPVQHSLDLEAAEEVGHDMPADGVTVETVTGSAAHGGGLLDTAGMPEKVITWIKARV
;
A
#
# COMPACT_ATOMS: atom_id res chain seq x y z
N MET A 1 -37.64 -63.96 -6.86
CA MET A 1 -37.21 -62.91 -5.89
C MET A 1 -35.86 -62.36 -6.41
N ALA A 2 -35.90 -61.26 -7.16
CA ALA A 2 -34.73 -60.63 -7.75
C ALA A 2 -34.41 -59.36 -6.93
N LEU A 3 -33.17 -59.33 -6.32
CA LEU A 3 -32.66 -58.12 -5.65
C LEU A 3 -32.17 -57.13 -6.70
N ILE A 4 -32.73 -55.95 -6.69
CA ILE A 4 -32.22 -54.80 -7.43
C ILE A 4 -31.28 -54.06 -6.49
N VAL A 5 -29.97 -54.08 -6.79
CA VAL A 5 -28.96 -53.27 -6.13
C VAL A 5 -28.89 -51.93 -6.88
N GLY A 6 -29.41 -50.88 -6.23
CA GLY A 6 -29.29 -49.53 -6.75
C GLY A 6 -27.88 -48.99 -6.46
N PHE A 7 -27.14 -48.66 -7.52
CA PHE A 7 -25.91 -47.87 -7.40
C PHE A 7 -26.25 -46.39 -7.22
N LEU A 8 -25.96 -45.81 -6.03
CA LEU A 8 -25.94 -44.39 -5.85
C LEU A 8 -24.63 -43.86 -6.46
N SER A 9 -24.73 -43.17 -7.57
CA SER A 9 -23.62 -42.37 -8.12
C SER A 9 -23.45 -41.12 -7.25
N LEU A 10 -22.37 -41.04 -6.49
CA LEU A 10 -21.90 -39.77 -5.93
C LEU A 10 -21.38 -38.92 -7.08
N GLU A 11 -22.16 -37.95 -7.50
CA GLU A 11 -21.65 -36.86 -8.35
C GLU A 11 -20.71 -36.01 -7.48
N THR A 12 -19.41 -36.13 -7.71
CA THR A 12 -18.41 -35.15 -7.24
C THR A 12 -18.71 -33.86 -7.98
N ARG A 13 -19.28 -32.88 -7.28
CA ARG A 13 -19.29 -31.52 -7.76
C ARG A 13 -17.84 -31.06 -7.85
N ASP A 14 -17.27 -31.06 -9.05
CA ASP A 14 -16.11 -30.24 -9.35
C ASP A 14 -16.49 -28.81 -8.95
N SER A 15 -15.78 -28.29 -7.93
CA SER A 15 -15.87 -26.86 -7.62
C SER A 15 -15.20 -26.13 -8.77
N ALA A 16 -15.98 -25.71 -9.77
CA ALA A 16 -15.51 -24.76 -10.75
C ALA A 16 -14.88 -23.58 -9.99
N ALA A 17 -13.60 -23.29 -10.26
CA ALA A 17 -12.96 -22.09 -9.74
C ALA A 17 -13.88 -20.91 -10.04
N ALA A 18 -14.22 -20.13 -9.01
CA ALA A 18 -15.08 -18.97 -9.19
C ALA A 18 -14.45 -18.06 -10.26
N GLU A 19 -15.18 -17.79 -11.36
CA GLU A 19 -14.72 -16.86 -12.38
C GLU A 19 -14.59 -15.48 -11.75
N HIS A 20 -13.37 -14.98 -11.66
CA HIS A 20 -13.12 -13.60 -11.22
C HIS A 20 -13.64 -12.63 -12.26
N SER A 21 -14.42 -11.66 -11.83
CA SER A 21 -14.63 -10.47 -12.63
C SER A 21 -13.38 -9.60 -12.55
N GLU A 22 -12.85 -9.21 -13.70
CA GLU A 22 -11.69 -8.34 -13.83
C GLU A 22 -11.99 -7.23 -14.85
N THR A 23 -11.86 -5.98 -14.44
CA THR A 23 -12.19 -4.84 -15.32
C THR A 23 -11.37 -3.62 -14.94
N THR A 24 -10.82 -2.95 -15.96
CA THR A 24 -10.12 -1.67 -15.81
C THR A 24 -11.10 -0.51 -15.85
N TYR A 25 -10.94 0.44 -14.92
CA TYR A 25 -11.72 1.67 -14.85
C TYR A 25 -10.80 2.89 -14.79
N SER A 26 -11.27 4.02 -15.32
CA SER A 26 -10.63 5.32 -15.11
C SER A 26 -11.27 6.01 -13.90
N TYR A 27 -10.46 6.46 -12.94
CA TYR A 27 -10.92 7.25 -11.80
C TYR A 27 -10.60 8.75 -11.94
N GLY A 28 -9.88 9.12 -13.00
CA GLY A 28 -9.54 10.51 -13.34
C GLY A 28 -9.29 10.69 -14.83
N SER A 29 -8.81 11.87 -15.22
CA SER A 29 -8.63 12.27 -16.62
C SER A 29 -7.24 11.95 -17.20
N HIS A 30 -6.26 11.66 -16.36
CA HIS A 30 -4.91 11.30 -16.80
C HIS A 30 -4.84 9.81 -17.19
N ASP A 31 -4.03 9.46 -18.19
CA ASP A 31 -3.91 8.08 -18.68
C ASP A 31 -3.50 7.07 -17.61
N ARG A 32 -2.74 7.51 -16.61
CA ARG A 32 -2.37 6.70 -15.46
C ARG A 32 -3.40 6.68 -14.32
N GLN A 33 -4.43 7.52 -14.36
CA GLN A 33 -5.48 7.50 -13.35
C GLN A 33 -6.49 6.39 -13.64
N LYS A 34 -6.01 5.14 -13.59
CA LYS A 34 -6.76 3.90 -13.82
C LYS A 34 -6.63 2.96 -12.63
N LEU A 35 -7.54 2.03 -12.56
CA LEU A 35 -7.48 0.92 -11.61
C LEU A 35 -8.04 -0.34 -12.24
N ASP A 36 -7.45 -1.48 -11.89
CA ASP A 36 -7.97 -2.79 -12.20
C ASP A 36 -8.73 -3.33 -11.00
N ALA A 37 -10.01 -3.60 -11.17
CA ALA A 37 -10.88 -4.16 -10.15
C ALA A 37 -11.01 -5.68 -10.32
N PHE A 38 -10.85 -6.41 -9.22
CA PHE A 38 -10.96 -7.87 -9.13
C PHE A 38 -11.98 -8.22 -8.04
N TRP A 39 -13.02 -8.95 -8.40
CA TRP A 39 -14.02 -9.37 -7.42
C TRP A 39 -14.80 -10.60 -7.90
N ASN A 40 -15.40 -11.31 -6.97
CA ASN A 40 -16.35 -12.38 -7.25
C ASN A 40 -17.75 -11.88 -6.93
N ALA A 41 -18.79 -12.27 -7.66
CA ALA A 41 -20.16 -11.92 -7.32
C ALA A 41 -20.51 -12.41 -5.88
N SER A 42 -21.27 -11.62 -5.13
CA SER A 42 -21.65 -11.95 -3.74
C SER A 42 -23.03 -11.41 -3.40
N ASP A 43 -23.78 -12.19 -2.62
CA ASP A 43 -25.08 -11.78 -2.10
C ASP A 43 -24.98 -10.84 -0.88
N SER A 44 -23.75 -10.57 -0.41
CA SER A 44 -23.48 -9.70 0.74
C SER A 44 -22.35 -8.74 0.45
N LYS A 45 -22.37 -7.59 1.11
CA LYS A 45 -21.28 -6.62 1.04
C LYS A 45 -19.99 -7.19 1.62
N ARG A 46 -18.88 -6.93 0.96
CA ARG A 46 -17.55 -7.41 1.29
C ARG A 46 -16.59 -6.28 1.63
N PRO A 47 -15.49 -6.56 2.34
CA PRO A 47 -14.41 -5.59 2.51
C PRO A 47 -13.66 -5.35 1.20
N GLY A 48 -12.99 -4.19 1.13
CA GLY A 48 -12.14 -3.81 0.01
C GLY A 48 -10.66 -3.78 0.36
N VAL A 49 -9.82 -4.12 -0.62
CA VAL A 49 -8.38 -3.89 -0.57
C VAL A 49 -7.98 -3.02 -1.75
N VAL A 50 -7.36 -1.88 -1.47
CA VAL A 50 -6.79 -0.99 -2.48
C VAL A 50 -5.28 -1.20 -2.49
N ILE A 51 -4.73 -1.60 -3.63
CA ILE A 51 -3.31 -1.89 -3.79
C ILE A 51 -2.62 -0.73 -4.50
N LEU A 52 -1.54 -0.22 -3.90
CA LEU A 52 -0.66 0.81 -4.45
C LEU A 52 0.70 0.18 -4.75
N HIS A 53 1.04 0.13 -6.04
CA HIS A 53 2.25 -0.55 -6.52
C HIS A 53 3.55 0.15 -6.08
N GLY A 54 4.65 -0.61 -6.05
CA GLY A 54 6.01 -0.09 -5.90
C GLY A 54 6.59 0.40 -7.22
N GLY A 55 7.93 0.54 -7.27
CA GLY A 55 8.65 0.92 -8.49
C GLY A 55 9.26 2.32 -8.42
N TYR A 56 9.78 2.74 -7.25
CA TYR A 56 10.53 4.00 -7.09
C TYR A 56 9.74 5.26 -7.50
N TRP A 57 8.40 5.24 -7.49
CA TRP A 57 7.52 6.27 -8.09
C TRP A 57 7.78 6.53 -9.58
N TYR A 58 8.57 5.69 -10.24
CA TYR A 58 9.06 5.83 -11.61
C TYR A 58 8.44 4.82 -12.58
N GLU A 59 8.17 3.62 -12.09
CA GLU A 59 7.63 2.49 -12.85
C GLU A 59 6.55 1.80 -12.04
N ASP A 60 5.68 1.05 -12.70
CA ASP A 60 4.71 0.20 -12.01
C ASP A 60 5.19 -1.25 -11.92
N SER A 61 4.51 -2.01 -11.09
CA SER A 61 4.67 -3.46 -10.98
C SER A 61 3.30 -4.12 -10.96
N GLY A 62 3.15 -5.19 -11.74
CA GLY A 62 1.87 -5.88 -11.86
C GLY A 62 1.43 -6.56 -10.57
N TRP A 63 0.19 -6.33 -10.17
CA TRP A 63 -0.41 -6.90 -8.95
C TRP A 63 -1.56 -7.88 -9.21
N ALA A 64 -1.81 -8.26 -10.47
CA ALA A 64 -2.94 -9.10 -10.85
C ALA A 64 -2.98 -10.45 -10.10
N THR A 65 -1.83 -11.12 -9.91
CA THR A 65 -1.77 -12.39 -9.18
C THR A 65 -2.21 -12.24 -7.72
N TRP A 66 -1.68 -11.25 -7.01
CA TRP A 66 -2.07 -10.98 -5.62
C TRP A 66 -3.49 -10.41 -5.52
N SER A 67 -3.93 -9.62 -6.50
CA SER A 67 -5.31 -9.12 -6.55
C SER A 67 -6.31 -10.26 -6.64
N ARG A 68 -6.08 -11.25 -7.50
CA ARG A 68 -6.91 -12.47 -7.58
C ARG A 68 -6.86 -13.26 -6.28
N HIS A 69 -5.66 -13.41 -5.69
CA HIS A 69 -5.50 -14.12 -4.41
C HIS A 69 -6.36 -13.48 -3.29
N PHE A 70 -6.33 -12.16 -3.14
CA PHE A 70 -7.17 -11.47 -2.15
C PHE A 70 -8.66 -11.54 -2.51
N ALA A 71 -9.02 -11.49 -3.80
CA ALA A 71 -10.40 -11.67 -4.24
C ALA A 71 -10.95 -13.07 -3.90
N ASP A 72 -10.13 -14.12 -4.02
CA ASP A 72 -10.46 -15.49 -3.57
C ASP A 72 -10.70 -15.59 -2.06
N LYS A 73 -10.17 -14.66 -1.28
CA LYS A 73 -10.40 -14.58 0.17
C LYS A 73 -11.66 -13.77 0.53
N GLY A 74 -12.47 -13.39 -0.48
CA GLY A 74 -13.76 -12.72 -0.32
C GLY A 74 -13.70 -11.20 -0.25
N MET A 75 -12.67 -10.58 -0.80
CA MET A 75 -12.48 -9.13 -0.85
C MET A 75 -12.79 -8.57 -2.25
N ALA A 76 -13.22 -7.33 -2.35
CA ALA A 76 -13.14 -6.57 -3.60
C ALA A 76 -11.77 -5.89 -3.65
N VAL A 77 -11.00 -6.10 -4.73
CA VAL A 77 -9.61 -5.67 -4.82
C VAL A 77 -9.44 -4.67 -5.96
N PHE A 78 -8.70 -3.61 -5.71
CA PHE A 78 -8.47 -2.52 -6.65
C PHE A 78 -6.97 -2.25 -6.75
N SER A 79 -6.34 -2.70 -7.83
CA SER A 79 -4.95 -2.36 -8.15
C SER A 79 -4.94 -0.99 -8.83
N VAL A 80 -4.38 0.00 -8.17
CA VAL A 80 -4.46 1.41 -8.57
C VAL A 80 -3.15 1.86 -9.20
N ASP A 81 -3.23 2.37 -10.41
CA ASP A 81 -2.19 3.16 -11.04
C ASP A 81 -2.31 4.62 -10.59
N TYR A 82 -1.18 5.22 -10.31
CA TYR A 82 -1.09 6.64 -9.99
C TYR A 82 -0.05 7.31 -10.88
N ARG A 83 -0.10 8.65 -11.02
CA ARG A 83 0.90 9.40 -11.79
C ARG A 83 2.29 9.18 -11.22
N LEU A 84 3.23 8.84 -12.09
CA LEU A 84 4.62 8.61 -11.73
C LEU A 84 5.35 9.95 -11.53
N ASN A 85 6.57 9.90 -11.03
CA ASN A 85 7.36 11.09 -10.73
C ASN A 85 7.67 11.94 -11.97
N PHE A 86 7.69 11.36 -13.19
CA PHE A 86 7.83 12.11 -14.43
C PHE A 86 6.53 12.75 -14.89
N ASP A 87 5.38 12.16 -14.57
CA ASP A 87 4.08 12.71 -14.93
C ASP A 87 3.76 13.95 -14.09
N ALA A 88 4.00 13.88 -12.78
CA ALA A 88 3.72 14.96 -11.85
C ALA A 88 4.58 14.87 -10.57
N PRO A 89 4.93 16.04 -9.96
CA PRO A 89 5.63 16.06 -8.67
C PRO A 89 4.71 15.63 -7.52
N TRP A 90 5.30 15.35 -6.37
CA TRP A 90 4.58 15.25 -5.12
C TRP A 90 3.81 16.56 -4.83
N PRO A 91 2.56 16.49 -4.33
CA PRO A 91 1.85 15.33 -3.80
C PRO A 91 0.85 14.68 -4.78
N ALA A 92 1.10 14.71 -6.08
CA ALA A 92 0.18 14.17 -7.08
C ALA A 92 -0.14 12.68 -6.83
N GLN A 93 0.81 11.88 -6.39
CA GLN A 93 0.67 10.46 -6.14
C GLN A 93 -0.30 10.17 -4.99
N ARG A 94 -0.17 10.93 -3.88
CA ARG A 94 -1.13 10.87 -2.76
C ARG A 94 -2.52 11.33 -3.21
N ASN A 95 -2.61 12.41 -3.96
CA ASN A 95 -3.89 12.94 -4.43
C ASN A 95 -4.59 11.98 -5.40
N ASP A 96 -3.84 11.25 -6.23
CA ASP A 96 -4.38 10.23 -7.11
C ASP A 96 -4.93 9.06 -6.31
N ALA A 97 -4.22 8.59 -5.28
CA ALA A 97 -4.70 7.54 -4.40
C ALA A 97 -5.97 7.96 -3.63
N LEU A 98 -6.06 9.21 -3.16
CA LEU A 98 -7.28 9.79 -2.57
C LEU A 98 -8.44 9.84 -3.57
N SER A 99 -8.16 10.21 -4.82
CA SER A 99 -9.16 10.24 -5.90
C SER A 99 -9.66 8.85 -6.25
N ALA A 100 -8.76 7.86 -6.32
CA ALA A 100 -9.11 6.47 -6.53
C ALA A 100 -10.01 5.93 -5.40
N LEU A 101 -9.67 6.19 -4.13
CA LEU A 101 -10.51 5.82 -2.98
C LEU A 101 -11.90 6.45 -3.07
N THR A 102 -11.98 7.73 -3.42
CA THR A 102 -13.26 8.43 -3.60
C THR A 102 -14.09 7.79 -4.70
N TRP A 103 -13.46 7.47 -5.84
CA TRP A 103 -14.13 6.79 -6.95
C TRP A 103 -14.61 5.38 -6.57
N ILE A 104 -13.77 4.60 -5.88
CA ILE A 104 -14.08 3.25 -5.40
C ILE A 104 -15.31 3.28 -4.48
N LYS A 105 -15.32 4.17 -3.49
CA LYS A 105 -16.44 4.34 -2.55
C LYS A 105 -17.73 4.75 -3.27
N ALA A 106 -17.65 5.67 -4.21
CA ALA A 106 -18.79 6.12 -5.01
C ALA A 106 -19.37 5.03 -5.94
N ASN A 107 -18.55 4.05 -6.32
CA ASN A 107 -18.94 2.92 -7.18
C ASN A 107 -19.08 1.60 -6.42
N ALA A 108 -19.11 1.60 -5.10
CA ALA A 108 -19.07 0.42 -4.24
C ALA A 108 -20.13 -0.65 -4.59
N ALA A 109 -21.32 -0.22 -5.02
CA ALA A 109 -22.40 -1.14 -5.40
C ALA A 109 -22.06 -2.05 -6.60
N LYS A 110 -21.13 -1.63 -7.48
CA LYS A 110 -20.70 -2.46 -8.63
C LYS A 110 -19.92 -3.69 -8.22
N PHE A 111 -19.32 -3.66 -7.04
CA PHE A 111 -18.34 -4.63 -6.56
C PHE A 111 -18.85 -5.39 -5.31
N ASP A 112 -20.12 -5.22 -4.95
CA ASP A 112 -20.68 -5.66 -3.65
C ASP A 112 -19.80 -5.21 -2.47
N LEU A 113 -19.16 -4.03 -2.60
CA LEU A 113 -18.23 -3.46 -1.63
C LEU A 113 -18.98 -2.76 -0.49
N ASP A 114 -18.50 -2.95 0.73
CA ASP A 114 -18.80 -2.07 1.85
C ASP A 114 -17.80 -0.90 1.84
N PRO A 115 -18.22 0.33 1.52
CA PRO A 115 -17.32 1.47 1.39
C PRO A 115 -16.65 1.90 2.70
N ASP A 116 -17.17 1.43 3.83
CA ASP A 116 -16.61 1.72 5.16
C ASP A 116 -15.63 0.64 5.65
N ARG A 117 -15.41 -0.42 4.85
CA ARG A 117 -14.55 -1.55 5.17
C ARG A 117 -13.42 -1.69 4.13
N ILE A 118 -12.57 -0.67 4.03
CA ILE A 118 -11.46 -0.63 3.07
C ILE A 118 -10.13 -0.56 3.81
N VAL A 119 -9.20 -1.43 3.42
CA VAL A 119 -7.78 -1.40 3.80
C VAL A 119 -6.95 -1.06 2.58
N VAL A 120 -5.88 -0.28 2.75
CA VAL A 120 -4.91 0.01 1.69
C VAL A 120 -3.67 -0.84 1.88
N LEU A 121 -3.23 -1.53 0.82
CA LEU A 121 -1.97 -2.26 0.79
C LEU A 121 -0.99 -1.53 -0.12
N GLY A 122 0.17 -1.17 0.37
CA GLY A 122 1.20 -0.48 -0.42
C GLY A 122 2.54 -1.20 -0.41
N SER A 123 3.24 -1.19 -1.54
CA SER A 123 4.56 -1.78 -1.71
C SER A 123 5.61 -0.69 -1.96
N SER A 124 6.72 -0.66 -1.20
CA SER A 124 7.86 0.23 -1.44
C SER A 124 7.43 1.72 -1.59
N ALA A 125 7.58 2.32 -2.77
CA ALA A 125 7.06 3.64 -3.11
C ALA A 125 5.54 3.76 -2.86
N GLY A 126 4.75 2.74 -3.25
CA GLY A 126 3.32 2.67 -2.95
C GLY A 126 3.05 2.50 -1.44
N GLY A 127 3.99 1.91 -0.70
CA GLY A 127 3.95 1.84 0.76
C GLY A 127 4.06 3.23 1.41
N GLN A 128 4.90 4.11 0.87
CA GLN A 128 4.96 5.52 1.29
C GLN A 128 3.63 6.24 1.02
N ILE A 129 3.02 6.02 -0.15
CA ILE A 129 1.72 6.60 -0.47
C ILE A 129 0.65 6.05 0.47
N ALA A 130 0.60 4.74 0.69
CA ALA A 130 -0.36 4.09 1.58
C ALA A 130 -0.28 4.61 3.03
N THR A 131 0.93 4.66 3.60
CA THR A 131 1.16 5.22 4.95
C THR A 131 0.83 6.71 5.01
N SER A 132 1.08 7.46 3.92
CA SER A 132 0.64 8.85 3.82
C SER A 132 -0.90 8.99 3.80
N LEU A 133 -1.65 8.01 3.28
CA LEU A 133 -3.12 8.02 3.39
C LEU A 133 -3.60 7.75 4.81
N ALA A 134 -2.85 6.98 5.59
CA ALA A 134 -3.17 6.73 7.00
C ALA A 134 -3.03 7.99 7.86
N THR A 135 -2.04 8.85 7.56
CA THR A 135 -1.64 10.00 8.39
C THR A 135 -2.10 11.36 7.84
N TYR A 136 -2.68 11.41 6.63
CA TYR A 136 -3.11 12.67 6.02
C TYR A 136 -4.54 13.04 6.41
N GLY A 137 -4.67 14.04 7.29
CA GLY A 137 -5.97 14.39 7.87
C GLY A 137 -6.53 13.20 8.67
N SER A 138 -7.85 13.07 8.84
CA SER A 138 -8.45 11.92 9.54
C SER A 138 -8.36 10.64 8.71
N GLY A 139 -7.20 10.00 8.72
CA GLY A 139 -6.96 8.75 7.98
C GLY A 139 -7.86 7.61 8.45
N GLY A 140 -8.09 7.49 9.77
CA GLY A 140 -8.95 6.51 10.40
C GLY A 140 -10.43 6.60 9.99
N ASP A 141 -10.91 7.80 9.66
CA ASP A 141 -12.27 7.98 9.10
C ASP A 141 -12.37 7.50 7.65
N ARG A 142 -11.25 7.55 6.95
CA ARG A 142 -11.19 7.26 5.50
C ARG A 142 -11.04 5.77 5.20
N ILE A 143 -10.16 5.09 5.94
CA ILE A 143 -9.79 3.69 5.74
C ILE A 143 -9.67 2.97 7.07
N LYS A 144 -9.79 1.63 7.06
CA LYS A 144 -9.73 0.81 8.28
C LYS A 144 -8.31 0.38 8.63
N GLY A 145 -7.36 0.65 7.78
CA GLY A 145 -5.95 0.39 8.05
C GLY A 145 -5.08 0.37 6.81
N VAL A 146 -3.80 0.26 7.03
CA VAL A 146 -2.77 0.15 6.00
C VAL A 146 -1.90 -1.07 6.25
N VAL A 147 -1.67 -1.88 5.22
CA VAL A 147 -0.55 -2.83 5.16
C VAL A 147 0.51 -2.23 4.25
N ALA A 148 1.73 -2.04 4.74
CA ALA A 148 2.81 -1.52 3.92
C ALA A 148 4.01 -2.47 3.93
N LEU A 149 4.38 -2.91 2.74
CA LEU A 149 5.47 -3.85 2.48
C LEU A 149 6.70 -3.05 2.05
N SER A 150 7.73 -3.03 2.88
CA SER A 150 8.96 -2.24 2.70
C SER A 150 8.69 -0.76 2.40
N PRO A 151 7.84 -0.04 3.15
CA PRO A 151 7.48 1.32 2.81
C PRO A 151 8.68 2.27 2.85
N VAL A 152 8.86 3.09 1.81
CA VAL A 152 9.79 4.22 1.84
C VAL A 152 9.14 5.39 2.62
N ALA A 153 8.76 5.16 3.88
CA ALA A 153 7.98 6.12 4.69
C ALA A 153 8.70 7.46 4.92
N SER A 154 10.01 7.50 4.73
CA SER A 154 10.82 8.72 4.73
C SER A 154 11.66 8.83 3.45
N PRO A 155 11.15 9.44 2.37
CA PRO A 155 11.95 9.71 1.17
C PRO A 155 13.22 10.54 1.46
N TYR A 156 13.21 11.39 2.49
CA TYR A 156 14.40 12.13 2.94
C TYR A 156 15.47 11.20 3.54
N ARG A 157 15.09 10.20 4.36
CA ARG A 157 16.02 9.17 4.82
C ARG A 157 16.62 8.41 3.63
N ALA A 158 15.76 7.94 2.70
CA ALA A 158 16.22 7.24 1.51
C ALA A 158 17.18 8.10 0.63
N TRP A 159 16.93 9.42 0.57
CA TRP A 159 17.85 10.35 -0.08
C TRP A 159 19.20 10.39 0.64
N ASN A 160 19.20 10.48 1.98
CA ASN A 160 20.41 10.46 2.78
C ASN A 160 21.18 9.14 2.62
N ASP A 161 20.48 8.00 2.76
CA ASP A 161 21.07 6.66 2.68
C ASP A 161 21.70 6.42 1.28
N GLY A 162 21.09 6.93 0.23
CA GLY A 162 21.63 6.86 -1.14
C GLY A 162 22.80 7.80 -1.43
N ASN A 163 23.17 8.69 -0.51
CA ASN A 163 24.29 9.63 -0.65
C ASN A 163 25.59 9.18 0.05
N HIS A 164 25.60 8.03 0.72
CA HIS A 164 26.83 7.47 1.29
C HIS A 164 27.72 6.84 0.19
N ASP A 165 29.02 6.83 0.40
CA ASP A 165 30.00 6.30 -0.56
C ASP A 165 29.79 4.80 -0.84
N ASP A 166 29.34 4.04 0.16
CA ASP A 166 29.08 2.61 0.12
C ASP A 166 27.63 2.24 -0.26
N SER A 167 26.79 3.24 -0.59
CA SER A 167 25.41 2.99 -0.99
C SER A 167 25.33 2.04 -2.18
N THR A 168 24.35 1.16 -2.15
CA THR A 168 24.05 0.24 -3.26
C THR A 168 23.42 0.96 -4.45
N ALA A 169 23.39 0.30 -5.60
CA ALA A 169 22.69 0.83 -6.78
C ALA A 169 21.20 1.02 -6.55
N LYS A 170 20.58 0.18 -5.69
CA LYS A 170 19.13 0.28 -5.35
C LYS A 170 18.88 1.50 -4.48
N GLU A 171 19.69 1.75 -3.46
CA GLU A 171 19.57 2.93 -2.59
C GLU A 171 19.77 4.22 -3.38
N ARG A 172 20.76 4.27 -4.27
CA ARG A 172 20.94 5.40 -5.19
C ARG A 172 19.73 5.60 -6.10
N LYS A 173 19.12 4.51 -6.62
CA LYS A 173 17.90 4.61 -7.44
C LYS A 173 16.72 5.20 -6.64
N VAL A 174 16.55 4.83 -5.36
CA VAL A 174 15.53 5.45 -4.48
C VAL A 174 15.80 6.93 -4.29
N ARG A 175 17.06 7.31 -3.95
CA ARG A 175 17.51 8.70 -3.79
C ARG A 175 17.15 9.56 -5.00
N ASP A 176 17.59 9.10 -6.18
CA ASP A 176 17.43 9.85 -7.43
C ASP A 176 15.95 10.05 -7.78
N ASN A 177 15.15 9.00 -7.61
CA ASN A 177 13.71 9.08 -7.89
C ASN A 177 12.94 9.90 -6.84
N ALA A 178 13.34 9.88 -5.57
CA ALA A 178 12.79 10.78 -4.56
C ALA A 178 13.09 12.26 -4.89
N THR A 179 14.30 12.54 -5.40
CA THR A 179 14.67 13.88 -5.86
C THR A 179 13.82 14.33 -7.06
N ILE A 180 13.61 13.44 -8.05
CA ILE A 180 12.73 13.72 -9.19
C ILE A 180 11.30 13.95 -8.72
N LEU A 181 10.82 13.17 -7.76
CA LEU A 181 9.48 13.31 -7.18
C LEU A 181 9.29 14.67 -6.49
N ALA A 182 10.30 15.11 -5.72
CA ALA A 182 10.28 16.41 -5.03
C ALA A 182 10.51 17.61 -5.96
N ARG A 183 11.11 17.39 -7.14
CA ARG A 183 11.58 18.44 -8.08
C ARG A 183 12.67 19.35 -7.53
N CYS A 184 13.31 18.99 -6.44
CA CYS A 184 14.39 19.75 -5.84
C CYS A 184 15.27 18.87 -4.93
N PHE A 185 16.47 19.37 -4.63
CA PHE A 185 17.40 18.70 -3.71
C PHE A 185 17.18 19.20 -2.28
N PRO A 186 17.12 18.30 -1.29
CA PRO A 186 17.06 18.69 0.10
C PRO A 186 18.50 18.98 0.57
N ASP A 187 19.01 20.18 0.35
CA ASP A 187 20.36 20.55 0.79
C ASP A 187 20.33 21.08 2.23
N PRO A 188 20.83 20.30 3.22
CA PRO A 188 20.88 20.73 4.62
C PRO A 188 21.84 21.90 4.88
N ALA A 189 22.80 22.12 3.95
CA ALA A 189 23.79 23.20 4.05
C ALA A 189 23.25 24.51 3.45
N ASP A 190 22.10 24.47 2.77
CA ASP A 190 21.52 25.65 2.16
C ASP A 190 20.83 26.55 3.19
N THR A 191 21.45 27.66 3.47
CA THR A 191 20.98 28.67 4.42
C THR A 191 20.07 29.72 3.81
N ASP A 192 19.85 29.70 2.49
CA ASP A 192 18.95 30.63 1.80
C ASP A 192 17.48 30.16 1.92
N ALA A 193 16.91 30.45 3.08
CA ALA A 193 15.53 30.08 3.41
C ALA A 193 14.48 30.66 2.44
N SER A 194 14.82 31.68 1.65
CA SER A 194 13.86 32.36 0.76
C SER A 194 13.66 31.61 -0.57
N LEU A 195 14.70 30.93 -1.07
CA LEU A 195 14.65 30.18 -2.32
C LEU A 195 14.28 28.70 -2.14
N HIS A 196 14.51 28.14 -0.94
CA HIS A 196 14.40 26.71 -0.68
C HIS A 196 13.30 26.31 0.32
N ALA A 197 12.59 27.25 0.92
CA ALA A 197 11.49 26.96 1.84
C ALA A 197 10.44 26.00 1.23
N SER A 198 10.06 26.22 -0.03
CA SER A 198 9.10 25.36 -0.74
C SER A 198 9.65 23.96 -1.03
N CYS A 199 10.95 23.81 -1.24
CA CYS A 199 11.61 22.51 -1.39
C CYS A 199 11.53 21.73 -0.07
N TRP A 200 11.96 22.35 1.03
CA TRP A 200 11.91 21.72 2.35
C TRP A 200 10.47 21.37 2.78
N ASP A 201 9.49 22.21 2.45
CA ASP A 201 8.09 21.90 2.72
C ASP A 201 7.62 20.67 1.94
N THR A 202 8.06 20.52 0.68
CA THR A 202 7.80 19.32 -0.12
C THR A 202 8.43 18.08 0.52
N TRP A 203 9.73 18.14 0.88
CA TRP A 203 10.42 17.01 1.51
C TRP A 203 9.81 16.65 2.86
N LYS A 204 9.46 17.64 3.68
CA LYS A 204 8.76 17.42 4.95
C LYS A 204 7.40 16.76 4.75
N ASP A 205 6.65 17.16 3.72
CA ASP A 205 5.35 16.58 3.38
C ASP A 205 5.46 15.14 2.86
N MET A 206 6.57 14.78 2.21
CA MET A 206 6.86 13.42 1.77
C MET A 206 7.21 12.47 2.93
N VAL A 207 7.72 12.99 4.04
CA VAL A 207 8.09 12.20 5.24
C VAL A 207 6.84 11.95 6.08
N VAL A 208 6.37 10.71 6.08
CA VAL A 208 5.07 10.32 6.66
C VAL A 208 4.96 10.66 8.14
N LYS A 209 5.99 10.38 8.95
CA LYS A 209 6.00 10.65 10.39
C LYS A 209 5.75 12.11 10.77
N ASN A 210 6.02 13.05 9.85
CA ASN A 210 5.76 14.48 10.11
C ASN A 210 4.26 14.83 10.11
N ARG A 211 3.42 13.87 9.74
CA ARG A 211 1.96 13.99 9.73
C ARG A 211 1.28 13.07 10.72
N ALA A 212 2.06 12.33 11.51
CA ALA A 212 1.54 11.50 12.57
C ALA A 212 0.65 12.34 13.50
N SER A 213 -0.55 11.85 13.79
CA SER A 213 -1.54 12.51 14.65
C SER A 213 -2.19 11.57 15.68
N GLY A 214 -1.73 10.31 15.73
CA GLY A 214 -2.16 9.34 16.72
C GLY A 214 -3.57 8.80 16.47
N ALA A 215 -4.50 9.06 17.37
CA ALA A 215 -5.84 8.44 17.36
C ALA A 215 -6.68 8.76 16.09
N ASP A 216 -6.36 9.84 15.35
CA ASP A 216 -7.05 10.19 14.11
C ASP A 216 -6.50 9.45 12.91
N ASP A 217 -5.35 8.80 13.05
CA ASP A 217 -4.68 8.07 11.98
C ASP A 217 -5.19 6.63 11.87
N ALA A 218 -5.12 6.06 10.67
CA ALA A 218 -5.51 4.69 10.48
C ALA A 218 -4.44 3.73 11.01
N PRO A 219 -4.81 2.59 11.64
CA PRO A 219 -3.83 1.61 12.11
C PRO A 219 -3.01 1.02 10.96
N MET A 220 -1.74 0.67 11.24
CA MET A 220 -0.77 0.26 10.24
C MET A 220 -0.06 -1.06 10.61
N TYR A 221 0.13 -1.92 9.60
CA TYR A 221 1.00 -3.10 9.65
C TYR A 221 2.13 -2.92 8.64
N LEU A 222 3.33 -2.70 9.14
CA LEU A 222 4.52 -2.33 8.38
C LEU A 222 5.51 -3.49 8.39
N VAL A 223 5.84 -4.04 7.22
CA VAL A 223 6.66 -5.25 7.10
C VAL A 223 7.92 -4.95 6.30
N HIS A 224 9.08 -5.35 6.84
CA HIS A 224 10.37 -5.32 6.14
C HIS A 224 11.02 -6.70 6.20
N SER A 225 12.07 -6.93 5.40
CA SER A 225 13.00 -8.03 5.62
C SER A 225 14.33 -7.52 6.19
N GLU A 226 15.06 -8.40 6.85
CA GLU A 226 16.34 -8.06 7.50
C GLU A 226 17.39 -7.53 6.52
N GLY A 227 17.43 -8.08 5.29
CA GLY A 227 18.36 -7.67 4.22
C GLY A 227 17.77 -6.72 3.20
N ASP A 228 16.67 -6.01 3.54
CA ASP A 228 16.04 -5.06 2.62
C ASP A 228 16.90 -3.80 2.45
N PHE A 229 17.02 -3.30 1.20
CA PHE A 229 17.68 -2.03 0.91
C PHE A 229 16.87 -0.80 1.34
N VAL A 230 15.59 -0.97 1.71
CA VAL A 230 14.80 0.01 2.45
C VAL A 230 14.75 -0.46 3.91
N PRO A 231 15.58 0.11 4.79
CA PRO A 231 15.74 -0.39 6.15
C PRO A 231 14.45 -0.23 6.97
N VAL A 232 14.23 -1.17 7.90
CA VAL A 232 13.09 -1.15 8.84
C VAL A 232 12.99 0.16 9.61
N GLN A 233 14.06 0.93 9.72
CA GLN A 233 14.09 2.23 10.39
C GLN A 233 13.08 3.24 9.81
N HIS A 234 12.70 3.11 8.55
CA HIS A 234 11.60 3.90 7.97
C HIS A 234 10.29 3.71 8.73
N SER A 235 10.01 2.48 9.13
CA SER A 235 8.79 2.10 9.85
C SER A 235 8.89 2.34 11.35
N LEU A 236 10.05 2.07 11.96
CA LEU A 236 10.28 2.33 13.39
C LEU A 236 10.20 3.82 13.71
N ASP A 237 10.69 4.69 12.82
CA ASP A 237 10.58 6.13 13.01
C ASP A 237 9.11 6.62 12.94
N LEU A 238 8.28 5.96 12.12
CA LEU A 238 6.86 6.26 12.02
C LEU A 238 6.09 5.73 13.23
N GLU A 239 6.34 4.49 13.65
CA GLU A 239 5.78 3.89 14.87
C GLU A 239 6.06 4.78 16.10
N ALA A 240 7.33 5.19 16.29
CA ALA A 240 7.71 6.06 17.40
C ALA A 240 7.00 7.43 17.34
N ALA A 241 6.76 7.99 16.16
CA ALA A 241 6.04 9.24 16.00
C ALA A 241 4.57 9.10 16.38
N GLU A 242 3.92 8.00 16.00
CA GLU A 242 2.51 7.73 16.30
C GLU A 242 2.28 7.41 17.77
N GLU A 243 3.04 6.45 18.32
CA GLU A 243 2.80 5.93 19.66
C GLU A 243 3.37 6.83 20.75
N VAL A 244 4.61 7.28 20.57
CA VAL A 244 5.30 8.10 21.59
C VAL A 244 5.02 9.58 21.40
N GLY A 245 4.92 10.05 20.16
CA GLY A 245 4.71 11.46 19.83
C GLY A 245 3.25 11.90 19.97
N HIS A 246 2.30 11.01 19.68
CA HIS A 246 0.88 11.34 19.52
C HIS A 246 -0.10 10.38 20.21
N ASP A 247 0.38 9.55 21.14
CA ASP A 247 -0.45 8.67 21.99
C ASP A 247 -1.34 7.69 21.21
N MET A 248 -0.93 7.24 20.02
CA MET A 248 -1.63 6.16 19.31
C MET A 248 -1.60 4.90 20.19
N PRO A 249 -2.70 4.12 20.26
CA PRO A 249 -2.67 2.85 20.99
C PRO A 249 -1.53 1.94 20.53
N ALA A 250 -0.91 1.20 21.43
CA ALA A 250 0.26 0.34 21.15
C ALA A 250 0.03 -0.77 20.11
N ASP A 251 -1.22 -1.03 19.71
CA ASP A 251 -1.58 -1.92 18.60
C ASP A 251 -1.97 -1.14 17.32
N GLY A 252 -1.82 0.18 17.35
CA GLY A 252 -2.12 1.07 16.23
C GLY A 252 -1.09 0.98 15.12
N VAL A 253 0.21 0.85 15.46
CA VAL A 253 1.27 0.54 14.49
C VAL A 253 1.95 -0.76 14.89
N THR A 254 2.07 -1.68 13.96
CA THR A 254 2.80 -2.94 14.13
C THR A 254 3.92 -3.01 13.11
N VAL A 255 5.16 -3.12 13.56
CA VAL A 255 6.33 -3.29 12.69
C VAL A 255 6.84 -4.72 12.80
N GLU A 256 6.95 -5.42 11.66
CA GLU A 256 7.50 -6.78 11.58
C GLU A 256 8.73 -6.81 10.67
N THR A 257 9.80 -7.48 11.13
CA THR A 257 10.99 -7.78 10.33
C THR A 257 11.09 -9.28 10.05
N VAL A 258 11.09 -9.66 8.79
CA VAL A 258 11.29 -11.04 8.34
C VAL A 258 12.79 -11.35 8.37
N THR A 259 13.21 -12.19 9.32
CA THR A 259 14.61 -12.60 9.49
C THR A 259 15.08 -13.54 8.39
N GLY A 260 16.38 -13.47 8.04
CA GLY A 260 16.98 -14.34 7.03
C GLY A 260 16.48 -14.12 5.60
N SER A 261 15.77 -13.04 5.35
CA SER A 261 15.22 -12.65 4.04
C SER A 261 15.81 -11.32 3.58
N ALA A 262 15.90 -11.14 2.26
CA ALA A 262 16.20 -9.88 1.60
C ALA A 262 15.08 -9.52 0.60
N ALA A 263 13.88 -10.08 0.78
CA ALA A 263 12.71 -9.76 -0.02
C ALA A 263 12.33 -8.29 0.15
N HIS A 264 11.89 -7.64 -0.91
CA HIS A 264 11.50 -6.24 -0.91
C HIS A 264 10.08 -6.06 -1.43
N GLY A 265 9.31 -5.21 -0.77
CA GLY A 265 7.98 -4.82 -1.21
C GLY A 265 7.06 -6.03 -1.41
N GLY A 266 6.39 -6.10 -2.57
CA GLY A 266 5.47 -7.21 -2.90
C GLY A 266 6.09 -8.60 -2.80
N GLY A 267 7.41 -8.74 -2.97
CA GLY A 267 8.13 -10.02 -2.79
C GLY A 267 8.08 -10.56 -1.36
N LEU A 268 7.74 -9.74 -0.37
CA LEU A 268 7.48 -10.21 0.99
C LEU A 268 6.29 -11.16 1.07
N LEU A 269 5.31 -11.01 0.18
CA LEU A 269 4.14 -11.90 0.11
C LEU A 269 4.52 -13.31 -0.39
N ASP A 270 5.68 -13.48 -1.03
CA ASP A 270 6.18 -14.81 -1.42
C ASP A 270 6.87 -15.53 -0.25
N THR A 271 7.02 -14.86 0.91
CA THR A 271 7.56 -15.46 2.12
C THR A 271 6.50 -16.33 2.79
N ALA A 272 6.89 -17.55 3.20
CA ALA A 272 5.98 -18.53 3.81
C ALA A 272 5.24 -17.94 5.02
N GLY A 273 3.91 -18.01 5.00
CA GLY A 273 3.03 -17.52 6.05
C GLY A 273 2.75 -16.02 6.03
N MET A 274 3.44 -15.23 5.22
CA MET A 274 3.20 -13.79 5.15
C MET A 274 1.84 -13.44 4.53
N PRO A 275 1.38 -14.08 3.44
CA PRO A 275 0.05 -13.81 2.90
C PRO A 275 -1.06 -14.04 3.94
N GLU A 276 -0.97 -15.12 4.71
CA GLU A 276 -1.94 -15.45 5.76
C GLU A 276 -1.94 -14.44 6.89
N LYS A 277 -0.77 -13.94 7.30
CA LYS A 277 -0.64 -12.86 8.30
C LYS A 277 -1.29 -11.59 7.81
N VAL A 278 -0.98 -11.17 6.58
CA VAL A 278 -1.55 -9.98 5.95
C VAL A 278 -3.08 -10.11 5.86
N ILE A 279 -3.61 -11.24 5.37
CA ILE A 279 -5.05 -11.49 5.26
C ILE A 279 -5.71 -11.48 6.64
N THR A 280 -5.08 -12.11 7.63
CA THR A 280 -5.58 -12.14 9.01
C THR A 280 -5.65 -10.74 9.60
N TRP A 281 -4.60 -9.95 9.41
CA TRP A 281 -4.56 -8.56 9.88
C TRP A 281 -5.65 -7.71 9.22
N ILE A 282 -5.81 -7.82 7.89
CA ILE A 282 -6.86 -7.11 7.14
C ILE A 282 -8.24 -7.50 7.70
N LYS A 283 -8.53 -8.80 7.81
CA LYS A 283 -9.84 -9.30 8.29
C LYS A 283 -10.16 -8.88 9.71
N ALA A 284 -9.17 -8.62 10.53
CA ALA A 284 -9.36 -8.13 11.90
C ALA A 284 -9.75 -6.63 11.95
N ARG A 285 -9.56 -5.87 10.88
CA ARG A 285 -9.84 -4.43 10.79
C ARG A 285 -11.15 -4.10 10.04
N VAL A 286 -11.69 -5.06 9.27
CA VAL A 286 -12.86 -4.85 8.38
C VAL A 286 -14.04 -5.76 8.70
#